data_9e52f07fd82cbbb841bb7457af5bcdfa
#
_entry.id   9e52f07fd82cbbb841bb7457af5bcdfa
#
_cell.length_a   1.000
_cell.length_b   1.000
_cell.length_c   1.000
_cell.angle_alpha   90.00
_cell.angle_beta   90.00
_cell.angle_gamma   90.00
#
_symmetry.space_group_name_H-M   'P 1'
#
loop_
_entity.id
_entity.type
_entity.pdbx_description
1 polymer ?
#
loop_
_entity_poly.entity_id
_entity_poly.type
_entity_poly.pdbx_seq_one_letter_code
_entity_poly.pdbx_strand_id
1 'polypeptide(L)'
;MIVLMAGLPGTGKTTLARELARRTSGRVLSKDEFRHAIFTPEEVEYSTQQDDFCLELMLQTAAYLLAKDPERTIFLDGRPFSRRYQIEDVLAVAASLHQPWRILECVCAQETAKHRLAADAEGQVHPAGNRDFSLYLDMKASFEAITHPKTSIDTDQPLESCVNAALRSLRA
;
A
#
# COMPACT_ATOMS: atom_id res chain seq x y z
N MET A 1 15.19 -0.87 3.38
CA MET A 1 13.97 -1.02 4.21
C MET A 1 12.75 -1.26 3.34
N ILE A 2 11.83 -2.14 3.77
CA ILE A 2 10.52 -2.37 3.09
C ILE A 2 9.39 -1.83 3.97
N VAL A 3 8.48 -1.02 3.38
CA VAL A 3 7.35 -0.41 4.08
C VAL A 3 6.04 -0.85 3.44
N LEU A 4 5.18 -1.52 4.21
CA LEU A 4 3.85 -1.93 3.79
C LEU A 4 2.86 -0.78 4.04
N MET A 5 2.19 -0.31 2.99
CA MET A 5 1.12 0.68 3.08
C MET A 5 -0.22 -0.02 3.25
N ALA A 6 -0.62 -0.30 4.49
CA ALA A 6 -1.83 -1.05 4.82
C ALA A 6 -3.05 -0.15 5.02
N GLY A 7 -4.25 -0.72 4.92
CA GLY A 7 -5.51 -0.03 5.17
C GLY A 7 -6.53 -0.15 4.03
N LEU A 8 -7.77 0.17 4.31
CA LEU A 8 -8.91 0.06 3.37
C LEU A 8 -8.78 0.99 2.15
N PRO A 9 -9.53 0.77 1.07
CA PRO A 9 -9.64 1.72 -0.04
C PRO A 9 -10.06 3.12 0.45
N GLY A 10 -9.59 4.19 -0.19
CA GLY A 10 -9.94 5.56 0.18
C GLY A 10 -9.24 6.11 1.45
N THR A 11 -8.39 5.32 2.13
CA THR A 11 -7.69 5.78 3.35
C THR A 11 -6.39 6.57 3.08
N GLY A 12 -6.11 7.00 1.86
CA GLY A 12 -4.99 7.92 1.55
C GLY A 12 -3.60 7.27 1.48
N LYS A 13 -3.49 5.92 1.42
CA LYS A 13 -2.21 5.18 1.33
C LYS A 13 -1.29 5.70 0.24
N THR A 14 -1.78 5.78 -0.98
CA THR A 14 -1.01 6.19 -2.16
C THR A 14 -0.47 7.62 -2.03
N THR A 15 -1.28 8.54 -1.54
CA THR A 15 -0.89 9.93 -1.31
C THR A 15 0.24 10.01 -0.28
N LEU A 16 0.08 9.29 0.84
CA LEU A 16 1.10 9.24 1.88
C LEU A 16 2.38 8.57 1.38
N ALA A 17 2.27 7.43 0.68
CA ALA A 17 3.41 6.70 0.14
C ALA A 17 4.24 7.56 -0.82
N ARG A 18 3.59 8.29 -1.73
CA ARG A 18 4.26 9.17 -2.69
C ARG A 18 5.00 10.31 -1.98
N GLU A 19 4.37 10.93 -0.99
CA GLU A 19 5.01 12.01 -0.25
C GLU A 19 6.17 11.51 0.63
N LEU A 20 6.04 10.34 1.27
CA LEU A 20 7.13 9.72 2.01
C LEU A 20 8.29 9.35 1.09
N ALA A 21 8.03 8.77 -0.08
CA ALA A 21 9.06 8.42 -1.05
C ALA A 21 9.82 9.66 -1.51
N ARG A 22 9.12 10.77 -1.77
CA ARG A 22 9.74 12.05 -2.13
C ARG A 22 10.67 12.57 -1.04
N ARG A 23 10.29 12.43 0.25
CA ARG A 23 11.07 12.94 1.40
C ARG A 23 12.21 12.04 1.83
N THR A 24 12.16 10.77 1.48
CA THR A 24 13.19 9.77 1.84
C THR A 24 14.05 9.37 0.65
N SER A 25 13.86 9.96 -0.53
CA SER A 25 14.43 9.47 -1.79
C SER A 25 14.13 7.99 -2.02
N GLY A 26 13.01 7.50 -1.47
CA GLY A 26 12.55 6.13 -1.59
C GLY A 26 11.83 5.85 -2.91
N ARG A 27 11.37 4.62 -3.08
CA ARG A 27 10.61 4.19 -4.26
C ARG A 27 9.26 3.62 -3.86
N VAL A 28 8.19 4.08 -4.49
CA VAL A 28 6.88 3.43 -4.43
C VAL A 28 6.83 2.35 -5.50
N LEU A 29 6.42 1.14 -5.11
CA LEU A 29 6.00 0.08 -6.01
C LEU A 29 4.49 -0.08 -5.81
N SER A 30 3.72 0.21 -6.84
CA SER A 30 2.26 0.18 -6.80
C SER A 30 1.73 -1.04 -7.51
N LYS A 31 0.96 -1.88 -6.81
CA LYS A 31 0.33 -3.07 -7.37
C LYS A 31 -0.52 -2.73 -8.61
N ASP A 32 -1.25 -1.61 -8.55
CA ASP A 32 -2.13 -1.23 -9.63
C ASP A 32 -1.34 -0.73 -10.86
N GLU A 33 -0.21 -0.06 -10.67
CA GLU A 33 0.71 0.29 -11.76
C GLU A 33 1.33 -0.96 -12.39
N PHE A 34 1.76 -1.94 -11.59
CA PHE A 34 2.28 -3.22 -12.08
C PHE A 34 1.22 -3.95 -12.90
N ARG A 35 -0.03 -4.05 -12.39
CA ARG A 35 -1.13 -4.69 -13.11
C ARG A 35 -1.32 -4.07 -14.50
N HIS A 36 -1.44 -2.77 -14.61
CA HIS A 36 -1.65 -2.09 -15.88
C HIS A 36 -0.44 -2.10 -16.81
N ALA A 37 0.77 -2.29 -16.29
CA ALA A 37 1.97 -2.44 -17.12
C ALA A 37 2.12 -3.84 -17.72
N ILE A 38 1.49 -4.85 -17.12
CA ILE A 38 1.68 -6.27 -17.49
C ILE A 38 0.47 -6.81 -18.25
N PHE A 39 -0.75 -6.45 -17.82
CA PHE A 39 -2.01 -6.97 -18.38
C PHE A 39 -2.68 -5.93 -19.27
N THR A 40 -3.25 -6.40 -20.39
CA THR A 40 -4.14 -5.57 -21.21
C THR A 40 -5.46 -5.30 -20.46
N PRO A 41 -6.25 -4.27 -20.83
CA PRO A 41 -7.53 -4.01 -20.18
C PRO A 41 -8.47 -5.22 -20.10
N GLU A 42 -8.44 -6.08 -21.14
CA GLU A 42 -9.27 -7.29 -21.26
C GLU A 42 -8.80 -8.41 -20.31
N GLU A 43 -7.53 -8.38 -19.88
CA GLU A 43 -6.93 -9.38 -19.00
C GLU A 43 -7.00 -8.97 -17.51
N VAL A 44 -7.45 -7.74 -17.21
CA VAL A 44 -7.55 -7.26 -15.83
C VAL A 44 -8.75 -7.89 -15.13
N GLU A 45 -8.50 -8.71 -14.11
CA GLU A 45 -9.53 -9.45 -13.38
C GLU A 45 -9.88 -8.87 -12.01
N TYR A 46 -9.00 -8.09 -11.40
CA TYR A 46 -9.08 -7.66 -9.98
C TYR A 46 -9.28 -8.83 -8.99
N SER A 47 -8.86 -10.03 -9.38
CA SER A 47 -8.90 -11.23 -8.53
C SER A 47 -7.78 -11.23 -7.48
N THR A 48 -7.97 -11.99 -6.40
CA THR A 48 -6.91 -12.21 -5.39
C THR A 48 -5.68 -12.84 -6.03
N GLN A 49 -5.87 -13.77 -6.97
CA GLN A 49 -4.76 -14.43 -7.67
C GLN A 49 -3.93 -13.44 -8.48
N GLN A 50 -4.58 -12.54 -9.21
CA GLN A 50 -3.87 -11.52 -9.98
C GLN A 50 -3.21 -10.48 -9.05
N ASP A 51 -3.84 -10.17 -7.92
CA ASP A 51 -3.27 -9.32 -6.88
C ASP A 51 -1.99 -9.93 -6.28
N ASP A 52 -2.01 -11.23 -5.98
CA ASP A 52 -0.87 -11.96 -5.42
C ASP A 52 0.28 -12.02 -6.44
N PHE A 53 -0.02 -12.30 -7.70
CA PHE A 53 0.96 -12.28 -8.79
C PHE A 53 1.64 -10.90 -8.94
N CYS A 54 0.86 -9.83 -8.95
CA CYS A 54 1.43 -8.47 -9.00
C CYS A 54 2.30 -8.17 -7.77
N LEU A 55 1.90 -8.61 -6.58
CA LEU A 55 2.71 -8.43 -5.37
C LEU A 55 4.03 -9.21 -5.46
N GLU A 56 4.02 -10.42 -5.98
CA GLU A 56 5.24 -11.20 -6.18
C GLU A 56 6.23 -10.46 -7.08
N LEU A 57 5.78 -9.91 -8.20
CA LEU A 57 6.62 -9.10 -9.10
C LEU A 57 7.14 -7.81 -8.44
N MET A 58 6.32 -7.17 -7.60
CA MET A 58 6.77 -6.04 -6.79
C MET A 58 7.89 -6.45 -5.81
N LEU A 59 7.77 -7.61 -5.17
CA LEU A 59 8.77 -8.12 -4.23
C LEU A 59 10.06 -8.51 -4.95
N GLN A 60 10.00 -9.12 -6.13
CA GLN A 60 11.18 -9.39 -6.97
C GLN A 60 11.86 -8.07 -7.38
N THR A 61 11.08 -7.06 -7.74
CA THR A 61 11.61 -5.73 -8.07
C THR A 61 12.25 -5.06 -6.85
N ALA A 62 11.62 -5.17 -5.68
CA ALA A 62 12.17 -4.66 -4.42
C ALA A 62 13.51 -5.32 -4.10
N ALA A 63 13.60 -6.65 -4.22
CA ALA A 63 14.84 -7.40 -4.02
C ALA A 63 15.95 -6.92 -4.95
N TYR A 64 15.65 -6.74 -6.24
CA TYR A 64 16.63 -6.23 -7.21
C TYR A 64 17.12 -4.83 -6.87
N LEU A 65 16.21 -3.93 -6.46
CA LEU A 65 16.57 -2.55 -6.12
C LEU A 65 17.39 -2.47 -4.83
N LEU A 66 17.02 -3.26 -3.81
CA LEU A 66 17.72 -3.31 -2.52
C LEU A 66 19.09 -3.99 -2.61
N ALA A 67 19.25 -4.94 -3.54
CA ALA A 67 20.58 -5.52 -3.82
C ALA A 67 21.56 -4.48 -4.39
N LYS A 68 21.07 -3.46 -5.12
CA LYS A 68 21.88 -2.37 -5.66
C LYS A 68 22.08 -1.21 -4.68
N ASP A 69 21.09 -0.97 -3.84
CA ASP A 69 21.07 0.13 -2.87
C ASP A 69 20.36 -0.34 -1.59
N PRO A 70 21.10 -0.98 -0.66
CA PRO A 70 20.53 -1.54 0.56
C PRO A 70 19.90 -0.49 1.50
N GLU A 71 20.31 0.76 1.41
CA GLU A 71 19.77 1.85 2.25
C GLU A 71 18.44 2.42 1.72
N ARG A 72 18.07 2.05 0.50
CA ARG A 72 16.83 2.53 -0.12
C ARG A 72 15.60 2.09 0.67
N THR A 73 14.62 2.99 0.77
CA THR A 73 13.30 2.65 1.30
C THR A 73 12.34 2.32 0.16
N ILE A 74 11.71 1.15 0.21
CA ILE A 74 10.70 0.69 -0.76
C ILE A 74 9.33 0.70 -0.09
N PHE A 75 8.39 1.46 -0.63
CA PHE A 75 7.00 1.51 -0.20
C PHE A 75 6.16 0.59 -1.09
N LEU A 76 5.51 -0.41 -0.51
CA LEU A 76 4.59 -1.32 -1.20
C LEU A 76 3.17 -0.76 -1.08
N ASP A 77 2.61 -0.28 -2.18
CA ASP A 77 1.29 0.35 -2.25
C ASP A 77 0.32 -0.42 -3.16
N GLY A 78 -0.97 -0.08 -3.08
CA GLY A 78 -2.03 -0.65 -3.91
C GLY A 78 -2.65 -1.95 -3.37
N ARG A 79 -2.13 -2.51 -2.26
CA ARG A 79 -2.73 -3.65 -1.57
C ARG A 79 -3.20 -3.24 -0.17
N PRO A 80 -4.43 -3.62 0.26
CA PRO A 80 -4.92 -3.30 1.60
C PRO A 80 -4.17 -4.01 2.73
N PHE A 81 -3.49 -5.14 2.43
CA PHE A 81 -2.92 -6.06 3.44
C PHE A 81 -3.97 -6.52 4.45
N SER A 82 -5.13 -6.90 3.92
CA SER A 82 -6.31 -7.29 4.69
C SER A 82 -6.30 -8.74 5.17
N ARG A 83 -5.29 -9.51 4.81
CA ARG A 83 -5.11 -10.91 5.19
C ARG A 83 -3.73 -11.11 5.78
N ARG A 84 -3.63 -11.95 6.81
CA ARG A 84 -2.37 -12.24 7.50
C ARG A 84 -1.28 -12.73 6.55
N TYR A 85 -1.59 -13.68 5.68
CA TYR A 85 -0.61 -14.26 4.75
C TYR A 85 0.05 -13.21 3.85
N GLN A 86 -0.70 -12.19 3.44
CA GLN A 86 -0.17 -11.10 2.58
C GLN A 86 0.97 -10.31 3.27
N ILE A 87 0.85 -10.16 4.58
CA ILE A 87 1.90 -9.52 5.39
C ILE A 87 3.05 -10.49 5.58
N GLU A 88 2.77 -11.75 5.94
CA GLU A 88 3.77 -12.79 6.19
C GLU A 88 4.66 -13.02 4.96
N ASP A 89 4.09 -13.04 3.74
CA ASP A 89 4.84 -13.15 2.49
C ASP A 89 5.85 -12.01 2.32
N VAL A 90 5.44 -10.76 2.59
CA VAL A 90 6.35 -9.61 2.53
C VAL A 90 7.44 -9.70 3.60
N LEU A 91 7.08 -10.10 4.83
CA LEU A 91 8.03 -10.22 5.94
C LEU A 91 9.05 -11.33 5.68
N ALA A 92 8.63 -12.45 5.07
CA ALA A 92 9.54 -13.53 4.68
C ALA A 92 10.57 -13.03 3.64
N VAL A 93 10.14 -12.25 2.65
CA VAL A 93 11.06 -11.64 1.68
C VAL A 93 11.98 -10.62 2.35
N ALA A 94 11.46 -9.74 3.22
CA ALA A 94 12.29 -8.79 3.96
C ALA A 94 13.36 -9.49 4.78
N ALA A 95 13.01 -10.59 5.47
CA ALA A 95 13.95 -11.41 6.24
C ALA A 95 15.03 -12.04 5.34
N SER A 96 14.65 -12.61 4.19
CA SER A 96 15.61 -13.22 3.24
C SER A 96 16.61 -12.20 2.68
N LEU A 97 16.18 -10.93 2.56
CA LEU A 97 17.01 -9.82 2.10
C LEU A 97 17.77 -9.11 3.24
N HIS A 98 17.62 -9.56 4.49
CA HIS A 98 18.15 -8.91 5.69
C HIS A 98 17.77 -7.43 5.78
N GLN A 99 16.55 -7.09 5.33
CA GLN A 99 16.03 -5.74 5.31
C GLN A 99 15.06 -5.49 6.48
N PRO A 100 15.17 -4.35 7.17
CA PRO A 100 14.16 -3.94 8.12
C PRO A 100 12.85 -3.66 7.40
N TRP A 101 11.75 -3.82 8.13
CA TRP A 101 10.41 -3.56 7.61
C TRP A 101 9.60 -2.69 8.56
N ARG A 102 8.57 -2.04 8.02
CA ARG A 102 7.56 -1.29 8.79
C ARG A 102 6.18 -1.50 8.16
N ILE A 103 5.14 -1.42 8.99
CA ILE A 103 3.75 -1.39 8.54
C ILE A 103 3.17 -0.03 8.91
N LEU A 104 2.74 0.74 7.91
CA LEU A 104 1.98 1.96 8.08
C LEU A 104 0.51 1.67 7.73
N GLU A 105 -0.34 1.60 8.75
CA GLU A 105 -1.77 1.40 8.56
C GLU A 105 -2.47 2.75 8.46
N CYS A 106 -2.92 3.11 7.27
CA CYS A 106 -3.69 4.32 7.05
C CYS A 106 -5.16 4.10 7.42
N VAL A 107 -5.67 4.93 8.29
CA VAL A 107 -7.06 4.91 8.75
C VAL A 107 -7.70 6.29 8.56
N CYS A 108 -9.02 6.32 8.40
CA CYS A 108 -9.82 7.55 8.39
C CYS A 108 -11.27 7.22 8.76
N ALA A 109 -12.09 8.25 8.99
CA ALA A 109 -13.53 8.08 9.15
C ALA A 109 -14.13 7.45 7.87
N GLN A 110 -15.17 6.64 8.04
CA GLN A 110 -15.84 5.97 6.92
C GLN A 110 -16.41 6.97 5.91
N GLU A 111 -16.95 8.08 6.38
CA GLU A 111 -17.46 9.14 5.50
C GLU A 111 -16.35 9.79 4.68
N THR A 112 -15.18 9.99 5.27
CA THR A 112 -14.00 10.49 4.53
C THR A 112 -13.59 9.52 3.42
N ALA A 113 -13.51 8.22 3.73
CA ALA A 113 -13.21 7.21 2.72
C ALA A 113 -14.24 7.21 1.58
N LYS A 114 -15.54 7.30 1.93
CA LYS A 114 -16.65 7.35 0.96
C LYS A 114 -16.52 8.56 0.02
N HIS A 115 -16.29 9.75 0.57
CA HIS A 115 -16.11 10.96 -0.23
C HIS A 115 -14.90 10.87 -1.16
N ARG A 116 -13.77 10.35 -0.67
CA ARG A 116 -12.55 10.18 -1.49
C ARG A 116 -12.77 9.19 -2.63
N LEU A 117 -13.43 8.05 -2.36
CA LEU A 117 -13.73 7.05 -3.38
C LEU A 117 -14.68 7.59 -4.45
N ALA A 118 -15.69 8.38 -4.07
CA ALA A 118 -16.59 9.04 -5.01
C ALA A 118 -15.84 10.04 -5.92
N ALA A 119 -14.97 10.88 -5.34
CA ALA A 119 -14.16 11.83 -6.08
C ALA A 119 -13.16 11.14 -7.03
N ASP A 120 -12.55 10.03 -6.61
CA ASP A 120 -11.65 9.23 -7.45
C ASP A 120 -12.40 8.66 -8.67
N ALA A 121 -13.65 8.20 -8.49
CA ALA A 121 -14.48 7.65 -9.57
C ALA A 121 -14.89 8.73 -10.58
N GLU A 122 -15.28 9.92 -10.12
CA GLU A 122 -15.66 11.06 -10.98
C GLU A 122 -14.46 11.60 -11.77
N GLY A 123 -13.26 11.64 -11.14
CA GLY A 123 -12.04 12.16 -11.75
C GLY A 123 -11.30 11.17 -12.65
N GLN A 124 -11.68 9.90 -12.70
CA GLN A 124 -10.92 8.80 -13.33
C GLN A 124 -9.43 8.81 -12.93
N VAL A 125 -9.14 9.26 -11.72
CA VAL A 125 -7.76 9.56 -11.27
C VAL A 125 -7.01 8.31 -10.80
N HIS A 126 -7.75 7.24 -10.44
CA HIS A 126 -7.13 6.05 -9.88
C HIS A 126 -7.00 4.92 -10.91
N PRO A 127 -5.82 4.24 -10.98
CA PRO A 127 -5.60 3.13 -11.90
C PRO A 127 -6.59 1.96 -11.72
N ALA A 128 -7.01 1.66 -10.47
CA ALA A 128 -7.97 0.57 -10.22
C ALA A 128 -9.41 1.04 -10.48
N GLY A 129 -10.02 0.56 -11.57
CA GLY A 129 -11.36 0.93 -12.02
C GLY A 129 -12.53 0.38 -11.19
N ASN A 130 -12.27 -0.57 -10.26
CA ASN A 130 -13.30 -1.22 -9.44
C ASN A 130 -13.40 -0.68 -8.01
N ARG A 131 -12.82 0.50 -7.71
CA ARG A 131 -12.80 1.07 -6.36
C ARG A 131 -14.04 1.90 -6.10
N ASP A 132 -15.05 1.26 -5.55
CA ASP A 132 -16.27 1.92 -5.08
C ASP A 132 -16.45 1.74 -3.56
N PHE A 133 -17.51 2.33 -3.02
CA PHE A 133 -17.81 2.23 -1.60
C PHE A 133 -18.37 0.86 -1.20
N SER A 134 -18.94 0.08 -2.14
CA SER A 134 -19.37 -1.30 -1.89
C SER A 134 -18.14 -2.18 -1.60
N LEU A 135 -17.12 -2.09 -2.44
CA LEU A 135 -15.85 -2.79 -2.22
C LEU A 135 -15.20 -2.42 -0.87
N TYR A 136 -15.28 -1.15 -0.46
CA TYR A 136 -14.82 -0.71 0.86
C TYR A 136 -15.54 -1.46 1.99
N LEU A 137 -16.87 -1.59 1.92
CA LEU A 137 -17.67 -2.26 2.95
C LEU A 137 -17.36 -3.75 3.01
N ASP A 138 -17.25 -4.43 1.86
CA ASP A 138 -16.92 -5.84 1.76
C ASP A 138 -15.53 -6.14 2.33
N MET A 139 -14.56 -5.30 1.97
CA MET A 139 -13.21 -5.41 2.52
C MET A 139 -13.20 -5.16 4.03
N LYS A 140 -13.92 -4.15 4.51
CA LYS A 140 -14.01 -3.84 5.95
C LYS A 140 -14.59 -4.99 6.74
N ALA A 141 -15.63 -5.65 6.21
CA ALA A 141 -16.27 -6.79 6.87
C ALA A 141 -15.36 -8.03 6.96
N SER A 142 -14.42 -8.16 6.03
CA SER A 142 -13.51 -9.31 5.94
C SER A 142 -12.04 -8.98 6.31
N PHE A 143 -11.77 -7.78 6.80
CA PHE A 143 -10.41 -7.33 7.15
C PHE A 143 -9.91 -8.05 8.41
N GLU A 144 -8.85 -8.80 8.29
CA GLU A 144 -8.18 -9.42 9.44
C GLU A 144 -7.35 -8.37 10.17
N ALA A 145 -7.49 -8.32 11.50
CA ALA A 145 -6.71 -7.38 12.30
C ALA A 145 -5.19 -7.62 12.11
N ILE A 146 -4.47 -6.57 11.80
CA ILE A 146 -3.00 -6.64 11.70
C ILE A 146 -2.44 -6.77 13.11
N THR A 147 -1.87 -7.93 13.43
CA THR A 147 -1.31 -8.25 14.74
C THR A 147 0.19 -7.95 14.85
N HIS A 148 0.86 -7.74 13.74
CA HIS A 148 2.27 -7.33 13.71
C HIS A 148 2.45 -5.88 14.20
N PRO A 149 3.64 -5.53 14.71
CA PRO A 149 3.96 -4.15 15.05
C PRO A 149 3.68 -3.22 13.87
N LYS A 150 2.84 -2.20 14.10
CA LYS A 150 2.41 -1.25 13.07
C LYS A 150 2.30 0.15 13.65
N THR A 151 2.37 1.13 12.77
CA THR A 151 2.03 2.52 13.09
C THR A 151 0.73 2.88 12.38
N SER A 152 -0.31 3.20 13.16
CA SER A 152 -1.57 3.69 12.60
C SER A 152 -1.46 5.19 12.33
N ILE A 153 -1.78 5.58 11.09
CA ILE A 153 -1.76 6.97 10.63
C ILE A 153 -3.20 7.40 10.34
N ASP A 154 -3.73 8.30 11.16
CA ASP A 154 -5.02 8.93 10.94
C ASP A 154 -4.91 9.96 9.80
N THR A 155 -5.45 9.61 8.65
CA THR A 155 -5.40 10.45 7.44
C THR A 155 -6.56 11.44 7.33
N ASP A 156 -7.39 11.58 8.34
CA ASP A 156 -8.29 12.72 8.50
C ASP A 156 -7.51 13.96 8.96
N GLN A 157 -6.30 13.76 9.49
CA GLN A 157 -5.37 14.83 9.81
C GLN A 157 -4.74 15.44 8.55
N PRO A 158 -4.22 16.68 8.62
CA PRO A 158 -3.46 17.28 7.51
C PRO A 158 -2.32 16.36 7.04
N LEU A 159 -2.09 16.30 5.72
CA LEU A 159 -1.07 15.44 5.12
C LEU A 159 0.31 15.62 5.77
N GLU A 160 0.69 16.85 6.09
CA GLU A 160 1.98 17.12 6.74
C GLU A 160 2.10 16.45 8.11
N SER A 161 1.02 16.43 8.89
CA SER A 161 0.96 15.73 10.19
C SER A 161 1.12 14.23 10.02
N CYS A 162 0.44 13.64 9.02
CA CYS A 162 0.53 12.22 8.66
C CYS A 162 1.97 11.85 8.26
N VAL A 163 2.57 12.66 7.39
CA VAL A 163 3.94 12.46 6.93
C VAL A 163 4.93 12.52 8.07
N ASN A 164 4.82 13.52 8.94
CA ASN A 164 5.71 13.65 10.10
C ASN A 164 5.57 12.49 11.08
N ALA A 165 4.35 11.98 11.31
CA ALA A 165 4.12 10.80 12.14
C ALA A 165 4.77 9.55 11.52
N ALA A 166 4.56 9.34 10.22
CA ALA A 166 5.14 8.23 9.49
C ALA A 166 6.68 8.28 9.47
N LEU A 167 7.29 9.44 9.18
CA LEU A 167 8.74 9.60 9.16
C LEU A 167 9.39 9.30 10.53
N ARG A 168 8.72 9.67 11.64
CA ARG A 168 9.21 9.29 12.98
C ARG A 168 9.25 7.78 13.15
N SER A 169 8.22 7.07 12.70
CA SER A 169 8.15 5.61 12.82
C SER A 169 9.14 4.87 11.91
N LEU A 170 9.54 5.47 10.78
CA LEU A 170 10.55 4.88 9.90
C LEU A 170 11.97 4.95 10.51
N ARG A 171 12.21 5.87 11.44
CA ARG A 171 13.52 6.07 12.08
C ARG A 171 13.66 5.34 13.43
N ALA A 172 12.56 4.88 14.00
CA ALA A 172 12.53 4.11 15.25
C ALA A 172 12.89 2.64 15.00
#